data_4d05df8e5a0c6449e8a0136a992fc10d
#
_entry.id   4d05df8e5a0c6449e8a0136a992fc10d
#
_cell.length_a   1.000
_cell.length_b   1.000
_cell.length_c   1.000
_cell.angle_alpha   90.00
_cell.angle_beta   90.00
_cell.angle_gamma   90.00
#
_symmetry.space_group_name_H-M   'P 1'
#
loop_
_entity.id
_entity.type
_entity.pdbx_description
1 polymer ?
#
loop_
_entity_poly.entity_id
_entity_poly.type
_entity_poly.pdbx_seq_one_letter_code
_entity_poly.pdbx_strand_id
1 'polypeptide(L)'
;MPGARHEVTIHRPAGDVFAFIADGLNGPKWRSGILDIAHVSGSGVGATYKQGVKGPGGRRVDADYRVTAYEPNSRLAFEAIAGPVRPTGEYVLEASDGGTRLTFALQAELGGIKRLLMGGAVQKTMDSEVQATERLKSLLESMPEG
;
A
#
# COMPACT_ATOMS: atom_id res chain seq x y z
N MET A 1 -0.24 -0.99 19.31
CA MET A 1 0.42 -0.60 18.07
C MET A 1 -0.57 -0.69 16.91
N PRO A 2 -0.90 0.42 16.22
CA PRO A 2 -1.83 0.35 15.09
C PRO A 2 -1.34 -0.59 14.00
N GLY A 3 -2.25 -1.39 13.50
CA GLY A 3 -1.96 -2.29 12.41
C GLY A 3 -3.24 -2.71 11.72
N ALA A 4 -3.15 -3.08 10.45
CA ALA A 4 -4.27 -3.54 9.67
C ALA A 4 -3.80 -4.57 8.66
N ARG A 5 -4.70 -5.46 8.27
CA ARG A 5 -4.41 -6.51 7.32
C ARG A 5 -5.68 -6.89 6.58
N HIS A 6 -5.55 -7.13 5.29
CA HIS A 6 -6.67 -7.60 4.48
C HIS A 6 -6.15 -8.54 3.39
N GLU A 7 -6.95 -9.55 3.07
CA GLU A 7 -6.60 -10.56 2.08
C GLU A 7 -7.68 -10.62 1.00
N VAL A 8 -7.27 -10.69 -0.26
CA VAL A 8 -8.19 -10.88 -1.38
C VAL A 8 -7.62 -11.92 -2.33
N THR A 9 -8.49 -12.60 -3.07
CA THR A 9 -8.07 -13.46 -4.17
C THR A 9 -8.40 -12.75 -5.47
N ILE A 10 -7.37 -12.51 -6.28
CA ILE A 10 -7.48 -11.83 -7.57
C ILE A 10 -7.32 -12.88 -8.66
N HIS A 11 -8.28 -12.95 -9.59
CA HIS A 11 -8.26 -13.94 -10.67
C HIS A 11 -7.35 -13.47 -11.80
N ARG A 12 -6.08 -13.25 -11.47
CA ARG A 12 -5.00 -12.89 -12.38
C ARG A 12 -3.71 -13.53 -11.93
N PRO A 13 -2.77 -13.81 -12.86
CA PRO A 13 -1.47 -14.38 -12.48
C PRO A 13 -0.70 -13.47 -11.53
N ALA A 14 0.11 -14.08 -10.66
CA ALA A 14 0.91 -13.32 -9.70
C ALA A 14 1.82 -12.29 -10.39
N GLY A 15 2.34 -12.60 -11.57
CA GLY A 15 3.16 -11.66 -12.33
C GLY A 15 2.43 -10.38 -12.70
N ASP A 16 1.16 -10.51 -13.11
CA ASP A 16 0.34 -9.34 -13.47
C ASP A 16 0.02 -8.51 -12.24
N VAL A 17 -0.34 -9.17 -11.13
CA VAL A 17 -0.66 -8.48 -9.89
C VAL A 17 0.59 -7.76 -9.36
N PHE A 18 1.71 -8.45 -9.32
CA PHE A 18 2.95 -7.88 -8.81
C PHE A 18 3.41 -6.68 -9.65
N ALA A 19 3.40 -6.82 -10.97
CA ALA A 19 3.82 -5.73 -11.85
C ALA A 19 2.97 -4.47 -11.64
N PHE A 20 1.68 -4.65 -11.40
CA PHE A 20 0.79 -3.53 -11.17
C PHE A 20 1.06 -2.83 -9.84
N ILE A 21 1.18 -3.58 -8.74
CA ILE A 21 1.41 -2.97 -7.42
C ILE A 21 2.82 -2.45 -7.27
N ALA A 22 3.80 -3.02 -7.96
CA ALA A 22 5.19 -2.60 -7.89
C ALA A 22 5.42 -1.22 -8.52
N ASP A 23 4.57 -0.83 -9.46
CA ASP A 23 4.62 0.52 -10.01
C ASP A 23 3.78 1.43 -9.12
N GLY A 24 4.45 2.19 -8.25
CA GLY A 24 3.78 3.08 -7.31
C GLY A 24 2.88 4.12 -7.97
N LEU A 25 3.15 4.47 -9.24
CA LEU A 25 2.32 5.43 -9.98
C LEU A 25 0.92 4.89 -10.26
N ASN A 26 0.71 3.60 -10.13
CA ASN A 26 -0.62 3.00 -10.23
C ASN A 26 -1.45 3.17 -8.95
N GLY A 27 -0.82 3.59 -7.85
CA GLY A 27 -1.50 3.73 -6.55
C GLY A 27 -2.81 4.49 -6.59
N PRO A 28 -2.86 5.70 -7.21
CA PRO A 28 -4.09 6.47 -7.27
C PRO A 28 -5.25 5.77 -8.00
N LYS A 29 -4.98 4.76 -8.80
CA LYS A 29 -6.02 4.04 -9.55
C LYS A 29 -6.88 3.17 -8.63
N TRP A 30 -6.37 2.79 -7.48
CA TRP A 30 -7.11 1.92 -6.56
C TRP A 30 -7.11 2.40 -5.10
N ARG A 31 -6.20 3.30 -4.72
CA ARG A 31 -6.14 3.87 -3.37
C ARG A 31 -6.66 5.30 -3.39
N SER A 32 -7.87 5.50 -2.90
CA SER A 32 -8.55 6.80 -3.00
C SER A 32 -7.93 7.90 -2.14
N GLY A 33 -7.12 7.54 -1.14
CA GLY A 33 -6.49 8.53 -0.26
C GLY A 33 -5.26 9.22 -0.83
N ILE A 34 -4.77 8.78 -1.99
CA ILE A 34 -3.58 9.41 -2.58
C ILE A 34 -3.97 10.65 -3.34
N LEU A 35 -3.38 11.79 -2.97
CA LEU A 35 -3.62 13.08 -3.62
C LEU A 35 -2.64 13.31 -4.77
N ASP A 36 -1.38 12.92 -4.58
CA ASP A 36 -0.35 13.02 -5.61
C ASP A 36 0.75 12.01 -5.35
N ILE A 37 1.45 11.60 -6.39
CA ILE A 37 2.57 10.69 -6.29
C ILE A 37 3.51 10.90 -7.48
N ALA A 38 4.81 10.83 -7.22
CA ALA A 38 5.86 10.91 -8.23
C ALA A 38 7.00 9.97 -7.89
N HIS A 39 7.55 9.31 -8.90
CA HIS A 39 8.75 8.49 -8.74
C HIS A 39 9.96 9.41 -8.63
N VAL A 40 10.75 9.25 -7.57
CA VAL A 40 11.90 10.11 -7.31
C VAL A 40 13.19 9.46 -7.79
N SER A 41 13.46 8.23 -7.39
CA SER A 41 14.71 7.56 -7.75
C SER A 41 14.62 6.06 -7.56
N GLY A 42 15.53 5.36 -8.23
CA GLY A 42 15.75 3.93 -8.04
C GLY A 42 14.71 3.03 -8.67
N SER A 43 14.99 1.74 -8.63
CA SER A 43 14.07 0.68 -9.04
C SER A 43 14.32 -0.53 -8.15
N GLY A 44 13.31 -1.38 -7.94
CA GLY A 44 13.42 -2.49 -7.01
C GLY A 44 13.61 -1.99 -5.58
N VAL A 45 14.43 -2.70 -4.80
CA VAL A 45 14.76 -2.27 -3.44
C VAL A 45 15.47 -0.91 -3.49
N GLY A 46 15.05 -0.01 -2.64
CA GLY A 46 15.60 1.35 -2.60
C GLY A 46 14.85 2.37 -3.45
N ALA A 47 13.91 1.94 -4.29
CA ALA A 47 13.09 2.88 -5.07
C ALA A 47 12.35 3.81 -4.11
N THR A 48 12.35 5.10 -4.42
CA THR A 48 11.68 6.11 -3.59
C THR A 48 10.62 6.84 -4.39
N TYR A 49 9.53 7.16 -3.68
CA TYR A 49 8.39 7.90 -4.23
C TYR A 49 8.04 9.05 -3.32
N LYS A 50 7.73 10.19 -3.92
CA LYS A 50 7.17 11.33 -3.20
C LYS A 50 5.66 11.21 -3.28
N GLN A 51 4.99 11.18 -2.13
CA GLN A 51 3.56 10.93 -2.08
C GLN A 51 2.88 11.86 -1.09
N GLY A 52 1.73 12.38 -1.47
CA GLY A 52 0.85 13.10 -0.57
C GLY A 52 -0.45 12.33 -0.41
N VAL A 53 -0.90 12.19 0.82
CA VAL A 53 -2.15 11.48 1.12
C VAL A 53 -3.10 12.38 1.88
N LYS A 54 -4.37 12.01 1.87
CA LYS A 54 -5.41 12.73 2.57
C LYS A 54 -5.37 12.38 4.05
N GLY A 55 -5.04 13.37 4.86
CA GLY A 55 -5.01 13.24 6.31
C GLY A 55 -6.28 13.77 6.98
N PRO A 56 -6.22 13.95 8.30
CA PRO A 56 -7.36 14.49 9.07
C PRO A 56 -7.84 15.82 8.50
N GLY A 57 -9.15 15.97 8.39
CA GLY A 57 -9.75 17.19 7.83
C GLY A 57 -9.56 17.36 6.33
N GLY A 58 -9.09 16.33 5.65
CA GLY A 58 -8.85 16.37 4.21
C GLY A 58 -7.54 17.05 3.81
N ARG A 59 -6.69 17.40 4.78
CA ARG A 59 -5.42 18.06 4.51
C ARG A 59 -4.41 17.10 3.91
N ARG A 60 -3.57 17.61 3.00
CA ARG A 60 -2.48 16.84 2.45
C ARG A 60 -1.42 16.57 3.52
N VAL A 61 -1.02 15.32 3.64
CA VAL A 61 0.05 14.89 4.56
C VAL A 61 1.12 14.20 3.73
N ASP A 62 2.38 14.55 3.99
CA ASP A 62 3.50 13.89 3.31
C ASP A 62 3.55 12.41 3.72
N ALA A 63 3.69 11.54 2.74
CA ALA A 63 3.76 10.11 2.95
C ALA A 63 4.75 9.47 1.98
N ASP A 64 5.86 10.15 1.74
CA ASP A 64 6.93 9.63 0.89
C ASP A 64 7.37 8.28 1.43
N TYR A 65 7.71 7.36 0.53
CA TYR A 65 8.09 6.01 0.95
C TYR A 65 9.23 5.45 0.12
N ARG A 66 9.84 4.41 0.66
CA ARG A 66 10.94 3.67 0.02
C ARG A 66 10.61 2.19 0.03
N VAL A 67 10.90 1.52 -1.08
CA VAL A 67 10.74 0.07 -1.20
C VAL A 67 11.85 -0.61 -0.42
N THR A 68 11.49 -1.51 0.49
CA THR A 68 12.44 -2.23 1.35
C THR A 68 12.59 -3.70 0.99
N ALA A 69 11.62 -4.28 0.26
CA ALA A 69 11.73 -5.64 -0.27
C ALA A 69 11.07 -5.67 -1.64
N TYR A 70 11.69 -6.37 -2.56
CA TYR A 70 11.21 -6.48 -3.95
C TYR A 70 11.51 -7.89 -4.43
N GLU A 71 10.58 -8.80 -4.19
CA GLU A 71 10.70 -10.20 -4.58
C GLU A 71 9.62 -10.48 -5.62
N PRO A 72 9.96 -10.47 -6.91
CA PRO A 72 8.96 -10.58 -7.98
C PRO A 72 7.98 -11.71 -7.74
N ASN A 73 6.70 -11.39 -7.91
CA ASN A 73 5.56 -12.30 -7.81
C ASN A 73 5.30 -12.87 -6.41
N SER A 74 6.06 -12.46 -5.39
CA SER A 74 5.86 -13.00 -4.04
C SER A 74 5.79 -11.96 -2.93
N ARG A 75 6.62 -10.90 -2.97
CA ARG A 75 6.62 -9.95 -1.85
C ARG A 75 7.10 -8.57 -2.26
N LEU A 76 6.37 -7.56 -1.83
CA LEU A 76 6.75 -6.16 -2.00
C LEU A 76 6.54 -5.48 -0.65
N ALA A 77 7.58 -4.85 -0.12
CA ALA A 77 7.48 -4.15 1.17
C ALA A 77 8.00 -2.73 1.04
N PHE A 78 7.53 -1.86 1.90
CA PHE A 78 7.93 -0.46 1.89
C PHE A 78 7.91 0.13 3.29
N GLU A 79 8.59 1.27 3.45
CA GLU A 79 8.53 2.07 4.67
C GLU A 79 8.28 3.53 4.30
N ALA A 80 7.45 4.21 5.06
CA ALA A 80 7.28 5.65 4.91
C ALA A 80 8.53 6.35 5.45
N ILE A 81 9.00 7.37 4.73
CA ILE A 81 10.21 8.10 5.06
C ILE A 81 9.94 9.60 5.31
N ALA A 82 8.69 10.00 5.25
CA ALA A 82 8.29 11.39 5.53
C ALA A 82 6.91 11.37 6.18
N GLY A 83 6.57 12.48 6.83
CA GLY A 83 5.28 12.65 7.46
C GLY A 83 5.29 12.39 8.96
N PRO A 84 4.19 12.73 9.66
CA PRO A 84 4.11 12.58 11.12
C PRO A 84 3.93 11.14 11.58
N VAL A 85 3.37 10.28 10.73
CA VAL A 85 3.21 8.85 10.99
C VAL A 85 3.96 8.12 9.90
N ARG A 86 4.80 7.17 10.28
CA ARG A 86 5.65 6.45 9.32
C ARG A 86 5.39 4.96 9.37
N PRO A 87 4.31 4.50 8.73
CA PRO A 87 4.02 3.08 8.72
C PRO A 87 4.99 2.31 7.83
N THR A 88 5.05 1.00 8.10
CA THR A 88 5.64 0.03 7.19
C THR A 88 4.51 -0.77 6.57
N GLY A 89 4.68 -1.23 5.36
CA GLY A 89 3.69 -2.03 4.67
C GLY A 89 4.29 -3.17 3.90
N GLU A 90 3.46 -4.18 3.66
CA GLU A 90 3.91 -5.38 2.97
C GLU A 90 2.76 -5.97 2.16
N TYR A 91 3.08 -6.32 0.92
CA TYR A 91 2.20 -7.14 0.08
C TYR A 91 2.84 -8.53 -0.04
N VAL A 92 2.07 -9.56 0.26
CA VAL A 92 2.50 -10.96 0.07
C VAL A 92 1.57 -11.59 -0.95
N LEU A 93 2.14 -12.23 -1.96
CA LEU A 93 1.41 -12.87 -3.04
C LEU A 93 1.68 -14.37 -3.01
N GLU A 94 0.60 -15.15 -3.08
CA GLU A 94 0.69 -16.61 -3.12
C GLU A 94 -0.20 -17.12 -4.25
N ALA A 95 0.26 -18.15 -4.95
CA ALA A 95 -0.56 -18.77 -5.99
C ALA A 95 -1.80 -19.39 -5.33
N SER A 96 -2.95 -19.23 -5.97
CA SER A 96 -4.23 -19.76 -5.50
C SER A 96 -5.00 -20.27 -6.72
N ASP A 97 -6.02 -21.10 -6.47
CA ASP A 97 -6.82 -21.66 -7.55
C ASP A 97 -7.37 -20.55 -8.46
N GLY A 98 -6.92 -20.55 -9.71
CA GLY A 98 -7.36 -19.58 -10.71
C GLY A 98 -6.79 -18.19 -10.57
N GLY A 99 -5.81 -17.96 -9.69
CA GLY A 99 -5.27 -16.61 -9.54
C GLY A 99 -4.24 -16.46 -8.45
N THR A 100 -4.30 -15.33 -7.75
CA THR A 100 -3.32 -14.93 -6.75
C THR A 100 -4.03 -14.50 -5.46
N ARG A 101 -3.59 -15.04 -4.34
CA ARG A 101 -4.01 -14.53 -3.03
C ARG A 101 -3.04 -13.43 -2.64
N LEU A 102 -3.59 -12.23 -2.46
CA LEU A 102 -2.83 -11.05 -2.08
C LEU A 102 -3.19 -10.66 -0.65
N THR A 103 -2.19 -10.53 0.19
CA THR A 103 -2.35 -10.01 1.55
C THR A 103 -1.62 -8.68 1.65
N PHE A 104 -2.32 -7.63 2.10
CA PHE A 104 -1.72 -6.33 2.36
C PHE A 104 -1.80 -6.05 3.85
N ALA A 105 -0.65 -5.77 4.46
CA ALA A 105 -0.55 -5.49 5.89
C ALA A 105 0.17 -4.17 6.11
N LEU A 106 -0.32 -3.38 7.07
CA LEU A 106 0.27 -2.11 7.48
C LEU A 106 0.51 -2.13 8.98
N GLN A 107 1.59 -1.51 9.43
CA GLN A 107 1.91 -1.32 10.84
C GLN A 107 2.49 0.07 11.06
N ALA A 108 2.18 0.66 12.22
CA ALA A 108 2.77 1.94 12.62
C ALA A 108 3.00 1.93 14.13
N GLU A 109 4.17 2.44 14.55
CA GLU A 109 4.44 2.66 15.96
C GLU A 109 4.17 4.12 16.27
N LEU A 110 3.41 4.37 17.36
CA LEU A 110 3.13 5.70 17.84
C LEU A 110 3.66 5.83 19.27
N GLY A 111 4.38 6.92 19.55
CA GLY A 111 4.77 7.24 20.91
C GLY A 111 3.53 7.49 21.78
N GLY A 112 3.69 7.46 23.11
CA GLY A 112 2.57 7.49 24.04
C GLY A 112 1.55 8.60 23.78
N ILE A 113 2.02 9.84 23.60
CA ILE A 113 1.13 10.99 23.37
C ILE A 113 0.44 10.88 22.00
N LYS A 114 1.19 10.51 20.97
CA LYS A 114 0.60 10.33 19.62
C LYS A 114 -0.43 9.22 19.63
N ARG A 115 -0.15 8.12 20.31
CA ARG A 115 -1.11 7.02 20.43
C ARG A 115 -2.42 7.49 21.05
N LEU A 116 -2.32 8.28 22.10
CA LEU A 116 -3.49 8.78 22.79
C LEU A 116 -4.32 9.73 21.92
N LEU A 117 -3.64 10.60 21.16
CA LEU A 117 -4.31 11.64 20.37
C LEU A 117 -4.70 11.20 18.97
N MET A 118 -3.94 10.27 18.37
CA MET A 118 -4.06 9.96 16.95
C MET A 118 -4.37 8.48 16.66
N GLY A 119 -4.24 7.60 17.67
CA GLY A 119 -4.33 6.16 17.45
C GLY A 119 -5.57 5.71 16.71
N GLY A 120 -6.75 6.25 17.08
CA GLY A 120 -8.01 5.89 16.42
C GLY A 120 -8.07 6.32 14.97
N ALA A 121 -7.61 7.55 14.68
CA ALA A 121 -7.59 8.07 13.31
C ALA A 121 -6.60 7.31 12.43
N VAL A 122 -5.42 6.99 12.97
CA VAL A 122 -4.42 6.22 12.26
C VAL A 122 -4.94 4.82 11.96
N GLN A 123 -5.55 4.15 12.96
CA GLN A 123 -6.12 2.82 12.77
C GLN A 123 -7.18 2.82 11.68
N LYS A 124 -8.07 3.81 11.68
CA LYS A 124 -9.13 3.92 10.68
C LYS A 124 -8.54 4.11 9.27
N THR A 125 -7.51 4.93 9.14
CA THR A 125 -6.84 5.15 7.86
C THR A 125 -6.18 3.86 7.37
N MET A 126 -5.50 3.13 8.25
CA MET A 126 -4.85 1.88 7.88
C MET A 126 -5.86 0.83 7.48
N ASP A 127 -6.99 0.72 8.19
CA ASP A 127 -8.07 -0.19 7.82
C ASP A 127 -8.62 0.13 6.43
N SER A 128 -8.81 1.41 6.14
CA SER A 128 -9.28 1.87 4.83
C SER A 128 -8.27 1.54 3.72
N GLU A 129 -6.98 1.71 3.99
CA GLU A 129 -5.93 1.44 3.03
C GLU A 129 -5.89 -0.05 2.65
N VAL A 130 -5.92 -0.95 3.64
CA VAL A 130 -5.86 -2.38 3.33
C VAL A 130 -7.14 -2.86 2.66
N GLN A 131 -8.30 -2.27 3.00
CA GLN A 131 -9.57 -2.59 2.35
C GLN A 131 -9.58 -2.14 0.88
N ALA A 132 -8.76 -1.17 0.50
CA ALA A 132 -8.67 -0.72 -0.88
C ALA A 132 -8.21 -1.83 -1.83
N THR A 133 -7.64 -2.93 -1.32
CA THR A 133 -7.30 -4.10 -2.16
C THR A 133 -8.52 -4.72 -2.82
N GLU A 134 -9.74 -4.48 -2.30
CA GLU A 134 -10.97 -4.89 -2.98
C GLU A 134 -11.15 -4.14 -4.31
N ARG A 135 -10.79 -2.85 -4.33
CA ARG A 135 -10.81 -2.07 -5.58
C ARG A 135 -9.72 -2.52 -6.53
N LEU A 136 -8.55 -2.85 -6.00
CA LEU A 136 -7.45 -3.40 -6.79
C LEU A 136 -7.90 -4.68 -7.50
N LYS A 137 -8.57 -5.57 -6.77
CA LYS A 137 -9.13 -6.80 -7.31
C LYS A 137 -10.08 -6.50 -8.47
N SER A 138 -11.06 -5.63 -8.24
CA SER A 138 -12.04 -5.28 -9.27
C SER A 138 -11.38 -4.66 -10.49
N LEU A 139 -10.40 -3.78 -10.27
CA LEU A 139 -9.69 -3.12 -11.36
C LEU A 139 -8.91 -4.13 -12.21
N LEU A 140 -8.12 -4.99 -11.58
CA LEU A 140 -7.31 -5.96 -12.31
C LEU A 140 -8.15 -6.98 -13.04
N GLU A 141 -9.26 -7.43 -12.43
CA GLU A 141 -10.14 -8.40 -13.05
C GLU A 141 -10.94 -7.81 -14.22
N SER A 142 -11.06 -6.49 -14.29
CA SER A 142 -11.72 -5.81 -15.39
C SER A 142 -10.78 -5.55 -16.56
N MET A 143 -9.48 -5.69 -16.38
CA MET A 143 -8.48 -5.47 -17.42
C MET A 143 -8.24 -6.75 -18.23
N PRO A 144 -7.90 -6.64 -19.53
CA PRO A 144 -7.52 -7.82 -20.30
C PRO A 144 -6.30 -8.49 -19.69
N GLU A 145 -6.23 -9.82 -19.77
CA GLU A 145 -5.02 -10.55 -19.40
C GLU A 145 -3.91 -10.17 -20.36
N GLY A 146 -2.75 -9.78 -19.81
CA GLY A 146 -1.64 -9.28 -20.61
C GLY A 146 -0.52 -10.22 -20.79
#